data_469857be87640641e63c1fecaca96a4c
#
_entry.id   469857be87640641e63c1fecaca96a4c
#
_cell.length_a   1.000
_cell.length_b   1.000
_cell.length_c   1.000
_cell.angle_alpha   90.00
_cell.angle_beta   90.00
_cell.angle_gamma   90.00
#
_symmetry.space_group_name_H-M   'P 1'
#
loop_
_entity.id
_entity.type
_entity.pdbx_description
1 polymer ?
#
loop_
_entity_poly.entity_id
_entity_poly.type
_entity_poly.pdbx_seq_one_letter_code
_entity_poly.pdbx_strand_id
1 'polypeptide(L)'
;MGIANLIPVQSLEAVLAPIEQAHGLTNDFYTKQPFFELDRDQVLGRNWACIGFATDLPTNAYVKPMDFMGLPLLIMRNREGQVQVFHNVCSHRGVKLVQEAGTIQGMIRCPYHSWTYDLNGALRGTPHVGGINQHKDERFACEKHGLKPLRSAIWMDMVFINLSGDAPPLEEALAPLTERWVQFLGHDGMDLMRRETDGGKMSIEVNCNWKLAVENYCEAYHLPWVHPSLNTYSKLEDHYNIIFDQFAGQGSYAYNLSDVAGTHLPTFPSWPADRMRNAEYVSFFPNVLLGIQADHAFAMMLEPVAPGKTIEHLRLFFVGDEALSPHYEAARKAVMESWRVVFAEDIASVEGMQKGRSSPGYNGGAFSPEMDLPTHYFHKWAARQLLNSNEKA
;
A
#
# COMPACT_ATOMS: atom_id res chain seq x y z
N MET A 1 -23.70 4.04 -18.94
CA MET A 1 -24.39 4.11 -17.64
C MET A 1 -23.43 4.79 -16.70
N GLY A 2 -23.84 5.86 -16.02
CA GLY A 2 -22.95 6.55 -15.07
C GLY A 2 -22.62 5.66 -13.87
N ILE A 3 -21.46 5.83 -13.30
CA ILE A 3 -20.92 5.07 -12.12
C ILE A 3 -21.92 5.06 -10.95
N ALA A 4 -22.68 6.15 -10.76
CA ALA A 4 -23.73 6.28 -9.74
C ALA A 4 -24.83 5.18 -9.80
N ASN A 5 -25.09 4.60 -10.97
CA ASN A 5 -26.09 3.54 -11.14
C ASN A 5 -25.55 2.12 -10.80
N LEU A 6 -24.25 1.98 -10.55
CA LEU A 6 -23.61 0.69 -10.23
C LEU A 6 -23.59 0.42 -8.72
N ILE A 7 -23.69 1.47 -7.90
CA ILE A 7 -23.52 1.34 -6.45
C ILE A 7 -24.83 0.86 -5.82
N PRO A 8 -24.85 -0.36 -5.25
CA PRO A 8 -26.04 -0.87 -4.55
C PRO A 8 -26.13 -0.23 -3.16
N VAL A 9 -26.69 0.97 -3.07
CA VAL A 9 -26.75 1.77 -1.84
C VAL A 9 -27.26 0.96 -0.65
N GLN A 10 -28.34 0.21 -0.82
CA GLN A 10 -28.91 -0.62 0.26
C GLN A 10 -27.92 -1.67 0.80
N SER A 11 -27.10 -2.27 -0.08
CA SER A 11 -26.10 -3.26 0.39
C SER A 11 -24.95 -2.58 1.14
N LEU A 12 -24.58 -1.35 0.78
CA LEU A 12 -23.58 -0.58 1.52
C LEU A 12 -24.14 -0.08 2.86
N GLU A 13 -25.41 0.33 2.92
CA GLU A 13 -26.06 0.69 4.18
C GLU A 13 -26.14 -0.50 5.14
N ALA A 14 -26.37 -1.71 4.64
CA ALA A 14 -26.35 -2.92 5.45
C ALA A 14 -24.97 -3.21 6.08
N VAL A 15 -23.88 -2.80 5.43
CA VAL A 15 -22.52 -2.89 6.01
C VAL A 15 -22.36 -1.93 7.20
N LEU A 16 -23.05 -0.77 7.18
CA LEU A 16 -22.95 0.26 8.21
C LEU A 16 -23.74 -0.07 9.48
N ALA A 17 -24.60 -1.08 9.45
CA ALA A 17 -25.41 -1.52 10.59
C ALA A 17 -24.52 -1.91 11.81
N PRO A 18 -25.09 -2.03 13.02
CA PRO A 18 -24.41 -2.67 14.15
C PRO A 18 -23.91 -4.07 13.76
N ILE A 19 -22.75 -4.48 14.31
CA ILE A 19 -22.02 -5.67 13.85
C ILE A 19 -22.89 -6.95 13.88
N GLU A 20 -23.80 -7.06 14.86
CA GLU A 20 -24.70 -8.21 15.01
C GLU A 20 -25.76 -8.32 13.90
N GLN A 21 -25.95 -7.24 13.15
CA GLN A 21 -26.93 -7.13 12.06
C GLN A 21 -26.28 -6.85 10.72
N ALA A 22 -24.99 -6.48 10.74
CA ALA A 22 -24.24 -6.10 9.54
C ALA A 22 -23.93 -7.32 8.67
N HIS A 23 -23.79 -7.03 7.38
CA HIS A 23 -23.24 -7.96 6.39
C HIS A 23 -21.99 -7.36 5.79
N GLY A 24 -21.04 -8.21 5.39
CA GLY A 24 -19.86 -7.76 4.64
C GLY A 24 -20.21 -7.23 3.26
N LEU A 25 -19.26 -6.59 2.60
CA LEU A 25 -19.40 -6.16 1.20
C LEU A 25 -19.78 -7.36 0.33
N THR A 26 -20.71 -7.13 -0.61
CA THR A 26 -21.23 -8.19 -1.48
C THR A 26 -20.19 -8.69 -2.50
N ASN A 27 -20.41 -9.87 -3.07
CA ASN A 27 -19.49 -10.54 -3.97
C ASN A 27 -19.01 -9.68 -5.15
N ASP A 28 -19.88 -8.81 -5.67
CA ASP A 28 -19.56 -7.97 -6.82
C ASP A 28 -18.40 -7.02 -6.56
N PHE A 29 -18.23 -6.54 -5.32
CA PHE A 29 -17.10 -5.70 -4.91
C PHE A 29 -15.74 -6.42 -4.95
N TYR A 30 -15.72 -7.76 -5.06
CA TYR A 30 -14.50 -8.55 -5.11
C TYR A 30 -14.25 -9.24 -6.46
N THR A 31 -15.27 -9.35 -7.29
CA THR A 31 -15.22 -10.21 -8.48
C THR A 31 -15.43 -9.47 -9.79
N LYS A 32 -16.05 -8.28 -9.76
CA LYS A 32 -16.46 -7.57 -10.97
C LYS A 32 -15.50 -6.43 -11.34
N GLN A 33 -15.12 -6.39 -12.62
CA GLN A 33 -14.26 -5.33 -13.14
C GLN A 33 -14.78 -3.90 -12.88
N PRO A 34 -16.08 -3.57 -13.08
CA PRO A 34 -16.57 -2.23 -12.79
C PRO A 34 -16.43 -1.80 -11.33
N PHE A 35 -16.53 -2.74 -10.38
CA PHE A 35 -16.32 -2.45 -8.95
C PHE A 35 -14.83 -2.28 -8.61
N PHE A 36 -13.95 -2.98 -9.32
CA PHE A 36 -12.51 -2.78 -9.21
C PHE A 36 -12.09 -1.37 -9.70
N GLU A 37 -12.68 -0.90 -10.80
CA GLU A 37 -12.49 0.46 -11.28
C GLU A 37 -13.07 1.50 -10.32
N LEU A 38 -14.20 1.19 -9.69
CA LEU A 38 -14.81 2.01 -8.65
C LEU A 38 -13.90 2.10 -7.40
N ASP A 39 -13.30 0.99 -6.98
CA ASP A 39 -12.29 0.99 -5.91
C ASP A 39 -11.13 1.92 -6.25
N ARG A 40 -10.59 1.85 -7.49
CA ARG A 40 -9.53 2.76 -7.95
C ARG A 40 -9.92 4.22 -7.79
N ASP A 41 -11.12 4.59 -8.25
CA ASP A 41 -11.52 5.99 -8.39
C ASP A 41 -12.05 6.57 -7.07
N GLN A 42 -12.75 5.76 -6.26
CA GLN A 42 -13.45 6.25 -5.07
C GLN A 42 -12.77 5.83 -3.76
N VAL A 43 -12.09 4.69 -3.72
CA VAL A 43 -11.44 4.19 -2.49
C VAL A 43 -9.96 4.54 -2.51
N LEU A 44 -9.18 3.99 -3.45
CA LEU A 44 -7.74 4.26 -3.50
C LEU A 44 -7.44 5.69 -3.97
N GLY A 45 -8.13 6.16 -4.99
CA GLY A 45 -7.86 7.45 -5.62
C GLY A 45 -8.18 8.67 -4.77
N ARG A 46 -9.13 8.57 -3.86
CA ARG A 46 -9.49 9.66 -2.92
C ARG A 46 -8.68 9.67 -1.63
N ASN A 47 -8.00 8.57 -1.33
CA ASN A 47 -7.15 8.42 -0.16
C ASN A 47 -5.66 8.39 -0.57
N TRP A 48 -4.77 8.27 0.38
CA TRP A 48 -3.36 8.05 0.12
C TRP A 48 -3.12 6.58 -0.21
N ALA A 49 -2.97 6.26 -1.49
CA ALA A 49 -2.66 4.92 -1.96
C ALA A 49 -1.15 4.74 -2.13
N CYS A 50 -0.59 3.70 -1.56
CA CYS A 50 0.80 3.31 -1.79
C CYS A 50 0.94 2.64 -3.17
N ILE A 51 1.97 3.03 -3.94
CA ILE A 51 2.19 2.55 -5.30
C ILE A 51 3.58 1.96 -5.54
N GLY A 52 4.42 1.88 -4.52
CA GLY A 52 5.78 1.34 -4.65
C GLY A 52 6.69 1.85 -3.55
N PHE A 53 7.98 1.60 -3.72
CA PHE A 53 9.02 2.03 -2.80
C PHE A 53 10.02 2.95 -3.51
N ALA A 54 10.46 4.00 -2.82
CA ALA A 54 11.40 4.98 -3.38
C ALA A 54 12.74 4.34 -3.78
N THR A 55 13.13 3.28 -3.09
CA THR A 55 14.35 2.51 -3.37
C THR A 55 14.25 1.60 -4.58
N ASP A 56 13.06 1.41 -5.14
CA ASP A 56 12.92 0.78 -6.46
C ASP A 56 13.42 1.69 -7.60
N LEU A 57 13.77 2.96 -7.29
CA LEU A 57 14.46 3.90 -8.16
C LEU A 57 15.91 4.07 -7.64
N PRO A 58 16.85 3.17 -7.98
CA PRO A 58 18.13 3.02 -7.28
C PRO A 58 19.11 4.17 -7.49
N THR A 59 18.93 4.97 -8.55
CA THR A 59 19.83 6.07 -8.91
C THR A 59 19.05 7.33 -9.26
N ASN A 60 19.71 8.48 -9.20
CA ASN A 60 19.16 9.70 -9.76
C ASN A 60 18.94 9.55 -11.27
N ALA A 61 18.02 10.34 -11.81
CA ALA A 61 17.56 10.24 -13.19
C ALA A 61 16.95 8.87 -13.57
N TYR A 62 16.36 8.18 -12.61
CA TYR A 62 15.69 6.88 -12.84
C TYR A 62 14.18 7.05 -13.01
N VAL A 63 13.61 6.28 -13.93
CA VAL A 63 12.18 6.24 -14.20
C VAL A 63 11.66 4.81 -14.05
N LYS A 64 10.48 4.67 -13.46
CA LYS A 64 9.78 3.38 -13.31
C LYS A 64 8.33 3.55 -13.76
N PRO A 65 7.97 3.04 -14.94
CA PRO A 65 6.57 2.98 -15.35
C PRO A 65 5.84 1.93 -14.52
N MET A 66 4.58 2.20 -14.21
CA MET A 66 3.70 1.23 -13.57
C MET A 66 2.27 1.36 -14.09
N ASP A 67 1.47 0.34 -13.87
CA ASP A 67 0.03 0.37 -14.07
C ASP A 67 -0.65 0.42 -12.69
N PHE A 68 -1.43 1.46 -12.46
CA PHE A 68 -2.21 1.58 -11.24
C PHE A 68 -3.66 1.30 -11.57
N MET A 69 -4.06 0.02 -11.48
CA MET A 69 -5.44 -0.43 -11.75
C MET A 69 -5.97 0.06 -13.12
N GLY A 70 -5.13 -0.02 -14.16
CA GLY A 70 -5.44 0.44 -15.53
C GLY A 70 -5.00 1.88 -15.85
N LEU A 71 -4.47 2.63 -14.89
CA LEU A 71 -3.91 3.97 -15.13
C LEU A 71 -2.39 3.90 -15.34
N PRO A 72 -1.86 4.33 -16.49
CA PRO A 72 -0.42 4.35 -16.74
C PRO A 72 0.22 5.49 -15.94
N LEU A 73 1.01 5.15 -14.92
CA LEU A 73 1.76 6.08 -14.10
C LEU A 73 3.27 5.97 -14.36
N LEU A 74 4.00 7.00 -13.95
CA LEU A 74 5.44 7.09 -14.04
C LEU A 74 6.00 7.65 -12.74
N ILE A 75 6.72 6.81 -12.00
CA ILE A 75 7.49 7.23 -10.83
C ILE A 75 8.87 7.64 -11.33
N MET A 76 9.33 8.83 -10.97
CA MET A 76 10.61 9.36 -11.38
C MET A 76 11.43 9.83 -10.19
N ARG A 77 12.69 9.46 -10.14
CA ARG A 77 13.69 10.13 -9.31
C ARG A 77 14.45 11.11 -10.19
N ASN A 78 14.26 12.39 -9.96
CA ASN A 78 14.92 13.43 -10.77
C ASN A 78 16.45 13.47 -10.51
N ARG A 79 17.16 14.43 -11.14
CA ARG A 79 18.62 14.56 -10.99
C ARG A 79 19.05 15.00 -9.61
N GLU A 80 18.17 15.70 -8.91
CA GLU A 80 18.34 16.21 -7.55
C GLU A 80 17.99 15.15 -6.49
N GLY A 81 17.55 13.94 -6.90
CA GLY A 81 17.20 12.83 -6.02
C GLY A 81 15.76 12.84 -5.52
N GLN A 82 14.96 13.82 -5.92
CA GLN A 82 13.55 13.91 -5.50
C GLN A 82 12.70 12.91 -6.29
N VAL A 83 11.81 12.21 -5.59
CA VAL A 83 10.85 11.29 -6.21
C VAL A 83 9.54 12.02 -6.47
N GLN A 84 9.05 11.91 -7.68
CA GLN A 84 7.82 12.52 -8.17
C GLN A 84 7.02 11.50 -8.98
N VAL A 85 5.71 11.67 -9.02
CA VAL A 85 4.82 10.79 -9.79
C VAL A 85 4.03 11.60 -10.80
N PHE A 86 3.92 11.06 -12.01
CA PHE A 86 3.19 11.67 -13.13
C PHE A 86 2.29 10.65 -13.81
N HIS A 87 1.28 11.11 -14.54
CA HIS A 87 0.66 10.29 -15.57
C HIS A 87 1.69 9.99 -16.66
N ASN A 88 1.87 8.74 -17.02
CA ASN A 88 2.82 8.27 -18.05
C ASN A 88 2.25 8.50 -19.47
N VAL A 89 1.88 9.73 -19.77
CA VAL A 89 1.11 10.09 -20.96
C VAL A 89 1.65 11.37 -21.58
N CYS A 90 1.94 11.32 -22.88
CA CYS A 90 2.33 12.50 -23.67
C CYS A 90 1.17 13.50 -23.74
N SER A 91 1.43 14.75 -23.38
CA SER A 91 0.42 15.82 -23.41
C SER A 91 -0.07 16.21 -24.82
N HIS A 92 0.56 15.69 -25.89
CA HIS A 92 0.12 15.94 -27.26
C HIS A 92 -1.08 15.08 -27.69
N ARG A 93 -0.90 13.74 -27.73
CA ARG A 93 -1.93 12.79 -28.18
C ARG A 93 -2.03 11.53 -27.33
N GLY A 94 -1.66 11.62 -26.06
CA GLY A 94 -1.92 10.57 -25.08
C GLY A 94 -1.06 9.29 -25.21
N VAL A 95 0.04 9.31 -25.98
CA VAL A 95 0.93 8.14 -26.10
C VAL A 95 1.61 7.88 -24.75
N LYS A 96 1.62 6.62 -24.30
CA LYS A 96 2.42 6.18 -23.14
C LYS A 96 3.90 6.41 -23.43
N LEU A 97 4.57 7.18 -22.57
CA LEU A 97 5.93 7.68 -22.83
C LEU A 97 7.01 6.66 -22.53
N VAL A 98 6.96 6.07 -21.34
CA VAL A 98 7.99 5.14 -20.83
C VAL A 98 7.38 3.77 -20.74
N GLN A 99 8.04 2.78 -21.35
CA GLN A 99 7.58 1.38 -21.36
C GLN A 99 8.31 0.54 -20.32
N GLU A 100 9.60 0.81 -20.08
CA GLU A 100 10.48 0.04 -19.21
C GLU A 100 11.18 0.94 -18.19
N ALA A 101 11.51 0.37 -17.04
CA ALA A 101 12.26 1.06 -15.99
C ALA A 101 13.73 1.22 -16.41
N GLY A 102 14.34 2.34 -16.02
CA GLY A 102 15.75 2.57 -16.30
C GLY A 102 16.22 4.00 -16.06
N THR A 103 17.51 4.19 -16.17
CA THR A 103 18.16 5.51 -16.06
C THR A 103 18.05 6.29 -17.35
N ILE A 104 17.58 7.53 -17.26
CA ILE A 104 17.44 8.44 -18.40
C ILE A 104 18.70 9.33 -18.54
N GLN A 105 19.46 9.14 -19.61
CA GLN A 105 20.69 9.93 -19.87
C GLN A 105 20.41 11.39 -20.26
N GLY A 106 19.27 11.66 -20.87
CA GLY A 106 18.88 13.00 -21.34
C GLY A 106 17.50 13.41 -20.87
N MET A 107 16.55 13.36 -21.78
CA MET A 107 15.15 13.70 -21.58
C MET A 107 14.25 12.54 -22.00
N ILE A 108 13.04 12.46 -21.45
CA ILE A 108 12.02 11.53 -21.90
C ILE A 108 11.49 12.02 -23.26
N ARG A 109 11.59 11.17 -24.27
CA ARG A 109 11.15 11.48 -25.63
C ARG A 109 9.91 10.69 -26.00
N CYS A 110 8.86 11.38 -26.44
CA CYS A 110 7.68 10.74 -27.00
C CYS A 110 8.03 9.99 -28.30
N PRO A 111 7.68 8.70 -28.41
CA PRO A 111 8.01 7.91 -29.61
C PRO A 111 7.21 8.34 -30.86
N TYR A 112 6.15 9.14 -30.71
CA TYR A 112 5.28 9.52 -31.82
C TYR A 112 5.80 10.77 -32.54
N HIS A 113 5.87 11.93 -31.88
CA HIS A 113 6.28 13.19 -32.51
C HIS A 113 7.51 13.80 -31.83
N SER A 114 8.28 13.01 -31.07
CA SER A 114 9.50 13.44 -30.39
C SER A 114 9.37 14.63 -29.44
N TRP A 115 8.17 14.86 -28.88
CA TRP A 115 8.04 15.80 -27.78
C TRP A 115 8.91 15.34 -26.62
N THR A 116 9.68 16.25 -26.04
CA THR A 116 10.65 15.90 -25.00
C THR A 116 10.34 16.58 -23.68
N TYR A 117 10.43 15.79 -22.62
CA TYR A 117 10.17 16.22 -21.26
C TYR A 117 11.41 16.02 -20.39
N ASP A 118 11.69 16.97 -19.51
CA ASP A 118 12.72 16.77 -18.49
C ASP A 118 12.19 15.88 -17.35
N LEU A 119 13.08 15.57 -16.40
CA LEU A 119 12.75 14.70 -15.26
C LEU A 119 11.98 15.43 -14.13
N ASN A 120 11.61 16.69 -14.34
CA ASN A 120 10.66 17.43 -13.52
C ASN A 120 9.30 17.57 -14.23
N GLY A 121 9.12 16.87 -15.35
CA GLY A 121 7.89 16.83 -16.12
C GLY A 121 7.68 18.00 -17.08
N ALA A 122 8.59 18.97 -17.14
CA ALA A 122 8.42 20.13 -18.03
C ALA A 122 8.66 19.76 -19.49
N LEU A 123 7.80 20.24 -20.39
CA LEU A 123 7.98 20.10 -21.85
C LEU A 123 9.12 21.01 -22.32
N ARG A 124 10.15 20.43 -22.95
CA ARG A 124 11.38 21.13 -23.34
C ARG A 124 11.57 21.20 -24.85
N GLY A 125 10.95 20.33 -25.63
CA GLY A 125 11.11 20.32 -27.06
C GLY A 125 9.87 19.82 -27.80
N THR A 126 9.53 20.55 -28.88
CA THR A 126 8.34 20.30 -29.72
C THR A 126 8.71 20.43 -31.19
N PRO A 127 9.35 19.38 -31.75
CA PRO A 127 9.76 19.44 -33.18
C PRO A 127 8.59 19.77 -34.09
N HIS A 128 8.82 20.74 -35.01
CA HIS A 128 7.88 21.15 -36.06
C HIS A 128 6.54 21.72 -35.55
N VAL A 129 6.43 22.18 -34.29
CA VAL A 129 5.19 22.67 -33.71
C VAL A 129 4.60 23.87 -34.48
N GLY A 130 5.43 24.69 -35.09
CA GLY A 130 5.01 25.83 -35.92
C GLY A 130 4.92 25.51 -37.42
N GLY A 131 5.22 24.28 -37.84
CA GLY A 131 5.30 23.84 -39.23
C GLY A 131 6.62 23.16 -39.55
N ILE A 132 6.84 22.75 -40.81
CA ILE A 132 8.04 22.03 -41.21
C ILE A 132 9.31 22.89 -40.90
N ASN A 133 10.23 22.34 -40.12
CA ASN A 133 11.46 22.97 -39.62
C ASN A 133 11.23 24.21 -38.72
N GLN A 134 10.02 24.46 -38.27
CA GLN A 134 9.67 25.51 -37.29
C GLN A 134 9.39 24.86 -35.93
N HIS A 135 10.41 24.87 -35.05
CA HIS A 135 10.35 24.17 -33.76
C HIS A 135 9.80 25.05 -32.64
N LYS A 136 9.33 26.25 -32.94
CA LYS A 136 8.66 27.19 -32.01
C LYS A 136 7.49 27.85 -32.74
N ASP A 137 6.47 28.22 -31.95
CA ASP A 137 5.34 29.00 -32.42
C ASP A 137 4.86 29.88 -31.26
N GLU A 138 4.67 31.17 -31.49
CA GLU A 138 4.23 32.12 -30.43
C GLU A 138 2.83 31.79 -29.87
N ARG A 139 2.03 31.08 -30.65
CA ARG A 139 0.69 30.60 -30.22
C ARG A 139 0.75 29.36 -29.34
N PHE A 140 1.92 28.74 -29.17
CA PHE A 140 2.10 27.52 -28.43
C PHE A 140 3.01 27.71 -27.21
N ALA A 141 2.41 27.71 -26.01
CA ALA A 141 3.07 27.90 -24.75
C ALA A 141 3.52 26.55 -24.15
N CYS A 142 4.78 26.15 -24.38
CA CYS A 142 5.34 24.85 -23.92
C CYS A 142 5.14 24.62 -22.42
N GLU A 143 5.22 25.66 -21.59
CA GLU A 143 5.08 25.59 -20.13
C GLU A 143 3.69 25.13 -19.66
N LYS A 144 2.68 25.19 -20.51
CA LYS A 144 1.32 24.70 -20.23
C LYS A 144 1.12 23.21 -20.54
N HIS A 145 2.12 22.57 -21.16
CA HIS A 145 2.01 21.23 -21.73
C HIS A 145 3.01 20.22 -21.14
N GLY A 146 3.44 20.43 -19.89
CA GLY A 146 4.21 19.46 -19.14
C GLY A 146 3.43 18.16 -18.85
N LEU A 147 4.12 17.16 -18.32
CA LEU A 147 3.49 15.98 -17.76
C LEU A 147 2.54 16.39 -16.61
N LYS A 148 1.46 15.69 -16.46
CA LYS A 148 0.51 15.94 -15.36
C LYS A 148 1.03 15.28 -14.08
N PRO A 149 1.44 16.07 -13.08
CA PRO A 149 1.89 15.51 -11.81
C PRO A 149 0.72 14.97 -11.01
N LEU A 150 1.01 13.95 -10.21
CA LEU A 150 0.15 13.48 -9.14
C LEU A 150 0.68 13.99 -7.80
N ARG A 151 -0.24 14.34 -6.90
CA ARG A 151 0.12 14.62 -5.53
C ARG A 151 0.73 13.36 -4.92
N SER A 152 1.98 13.44 -4.47
CA SER A 152 2.74 12.31 -3.96
C SER A 152 3.53 12.67 -2.72
N ALA A 153 3.78 11.70 -1.86
CA ALA A 153 4.57 11.82 -0.65
C ALA A 153 5.32 10.49 -0.37
N ILE A 154 6.33 10.55 0.49
CA ILE A 154 7.11 9.37 0.89
C ILE A 154 7.06 9.23 2.42
N TRP A 155 6.80 8.02 2.88
CA TRP A 155 6.90 7.64 4.28
C TRP A 155 7.33 6.18 4.41
N MET A 156 8.30 5.87 5.28
CA MET A 156 8.88 4.51 5.40
C MET A 156 9.28 3.90 4.04
N ASP A 157 10.03 4.63 3.22
CA ASP A 157 10.40 4.23 1.85
C ASP A 157 9.22 4.07 0.87
N MET A 158 7.98 4.04 1.33
CA MET A 158 6.79 3.90 0.50
C MET A 158 6.45 5.19 -0.23
N VAL A 159 6.12 5.06 -1.51
CA VAL A 159 5.65 6.16 -2.37
C VAL A 159 4.13 6.15 -2.39
N PHE A 160 3.53 7.19 -1.87
CA PHE A 160 2.08 7.38 -1.86
C PHE A 160 1.65 8.37 -2.92
N ILE A 161 0.45 8.17 -3.45
CA ILE A 161 -0.24 9.13 -4.32
C ILE A 161 -1.65 9.41 -3.81
N ASN A 162 -2.14 10.60 -4.15
CA ASN A 162 -3.56 10.93 -4.06
C ASN A 162 -4.03 11.40 -5.44
N LEU A 163 -4.87 10.60 -6.11
CA LEU A 163 -5.34 10.89 -7.46
C LEU A 163 -6.29 12.07 -7.51
N SER A 164 -7.16 12.23 -6.51
CA SER A 164 -8.12 13.34 -6.43
C SER A 164 -7.43 14.69 -6.18
N GLY A 165 -6.24 14.68 -5.58
CA GLY A 165 -5.46 15.87 -5.23
C GLY A 165 -5.96 16.65 -4.02
N ASP A 166 -7.04 16.23 -3.37
CA ASP A 166 -7.74 16.93 -2.29
C ASP A 166 -7.61 16.33 -0.90
N ALA A 167 -6.91 15.17 -0.76
CA ALA A 167 -6.65 14.59 0.56
C ALA A 167 -5.83 15.56 1.45
N PRO A 168 -5.97 15.52 2.79
CA PRO A 168 -5.06 16.22 3.71
C PRO A 168 -3.59 15.80 3.46
N PRO A 169 -2.59 16.53 3.97
CA PRO A 169 -1.19 16.07 3.95
C PRO A 169 -1.06 14.65 4.48
N LEU A 170 -0.12 13.85 3.92
CA LEU A 170 0.08 12.46 4.35
C LEU A 170 0.46 12.39 5.84
N GLU A 171 1.23 13.36 6.30
CA GLU A 171 1.66 13.48 7.70
C GLU A 171 0.46 13.61 8.64
N GLU A 172 -0.56 14.36 8.26
CA GLU A 172 -1.81 14.47 9.03
C GLU A 172 -2.59 13.16 9.05
N ALA A 173 -2.62 12.45 7.92
CA ALA A 173 -3.28 11.15 7.83
C ALA A 173 -2.57 10.07 8.66
N LEU A 174 -1.24 10.18 8.84
CA LEU A 174 -0.41 9.25 9.61
C LEU A 174 -0.29 9.63 11.09
N ALA A 175 -0.60 10.88 11.46
CA ALA A 175 -0.41 11.36 12.83
C ALA A 175 -1.03 10.46 13.91
N PRO A 176 -2.28 9.95 13.77
CA PRO A 176 -2.85 9.07 14.79
C PRO A 176 -2.05 7.79 15.02
N LEU A 177 -1.45 7.21 13.96
CA LEU A 177 -0.61 6.04 14.06
C LEU A 177 0.74 6.35 14.68
N THR A 178 1.40 7.42 14.23
CA THR A 178 2.71 7.81 14.76
C THR A 178 2.61 8.20 16.24
N GLU A 179 1.56 8.90 16.65
CA GLU A 179 1.27 9.21 18.06
C GLU A 179 1.06 7.92 18.89
N ARG A 180 0.28 6.96 18.36
CA ARG A 180 0.10 5.66 19.01
C ARG A 180 1.42 4.94 19.24
N TRP A 181 2.31 4.95 18.24
CA TRP A 181 3.55 4.23 18.28
C TRP A 181 4.66 4.90 19.10
N VAL A 182 4.51 6.17 19.49
CA VAL A 182 5.44 6.85 20.42
C VAL A 182 5.66 6.05 21.71
N GLN A 183 4.65 5.35 22.20
CA GLN A 183 4.77 4.51 23.41
C GLN A 183 5.78 3.37 23.28
N PHE A 184 6.09 2.94 22.04
CA PHE A 184 7.04 1.87 21.74
C PHE A 184 8.34 2.42 21.15
N LEU A 185 8.21 3.29 20.16
CA LEU A 185 9.33 3.78 19.38
C LEU A 185 10.01 5.03 19.98
N GLY A 186 9.31 5.74 20.88
CA GLY A 186 9.70 7.10 21.25
C GLY A 186 9.46 8.07 20.08
N HIS A 187 9.84 9.33 20.25
CA HIS A 187 9.68 10.34 19.21
C HIS A 187 10.64 10.16 18.03
N ASP A 188 11.83 9.59 18.28
CA ASP A 188 12.92 9.47 17.29
C ASP A 188 13.03 8.04 16.70
N GLY A 189 12.17 7.10 17.12
CA GLY A 189 12.30 5.69 16.75
C GLY A 189 12.12 5.43 15.26
N MET A 190 11.26 6.21 14.58
CA MET A 190 11.11 6.12 13.14
C MET A 190 12.42 6.48 12.40
N ASP A 191 13.20 7.41 12.91
CA ASP A 191 14.49 7.82 12.35
C ASP A 191 15.58 6.76 12.56
N LEU A 192 15.36 5.79 13.46
CA LEU A 192 16.27 4.67 13.67
C LEU A 192 16.00 3.49 12.73
N MET A 193 14.90 3.50 12.00
CA MET A 193 14.58 2.42 11.07
C MET A 193 15.55 2.41 9.90
N ARG A 194 16.21 1.27 9.70
CA ARG A 194 17.16 1.03 8.60
C ARG A 194 16.66 -0.10 7.74
N ARG A 195 16.54 0.16 6.46
CA ARG A 195 16.11 -0.83 5.49
C ARG A 195 17.29 -1.69 5.04
N GLU A 196 17.12 -3.00 5.05
CA GLU A 196 18.07 -3.90 4.42
C GLU A 196 17.92 -3.86 2.89
N THR A 197 19.05 -3.75 2.18
CA THR A 197 19.06 -3.60 0.71
C THR A 197 18.89 -4.92 -0.01
N ASP A 198 19.53 -5.98 0.43
CA ASP A 198 19.68 -7.21 -0.36
C ASP A 198 18.80 -8.39 0.10
N GLY A 199 18.35 -8.41 1.34
CA GLY A 199 17.57 -9.50 1.92
C GLY A 199 16.23 -9.08 2.53
N GLY A 200 16.03 -7.79 2.71
CA GLY A 200 14.88 -7.22 3.43
C GLY A 200 13.64 -6.97 2.58
N LYS A 201 13.50 -7.64 1.42
CA LYS A 201 12.33 -7.48 0.54
C LYS A 201 11.76 -8.82 0.10
N MET A 202 10.44 -8.85 -0.02
CA MET A 202 9.69 -10.00 -0.50
C MET A 202 8.51 -9.53 -1.34
N SER A 203 8.12 -10.31 -2.34
CA SER A 203 6.86 -10.12 -3.07
C SER A 203 6.15 -11.44 -3.20
N ILE A 204 4.85 -11.45 -2.94
CA ILE A 204 3.98 -12.62 -3.01
C ILE A 204 2.81 -12.29 -3.92
N GLU A 205 2.58 -13.11 -4.93
CA GLU A 205 1.40 -13.03 -5.78
C GLU A 205 0.28 -13.87 -5.17
N VAL A 206 -0.89 -13.26 -4.98
CA VAL A 206 -2.05 -13.89 -4.36
C VAL A 206 -3.26 -13.73 -5.28
N ASN A 207 -3.97 -14.83 -5.56
CA ASN A 207 -5.14 -14.82 -6.43
C ASN A 207 -6.40 -14.40 -5.65
N CYS A 208 -6.35 -13.22 -5.06
CA CYS A 208 -7.47 -12.62 -4.33
C CYS A 208 -7.60 -11.12 -4.60
N ASN A 209 -8.77 -10.57 -4.29
CA ASN A 209 -8.99 -9.14 -4.24
C ASN A 209 -8.19 -8.51 -3.08
N TRP A 210 -7.63 -7.33 -3.29
CA TRP A 210 -6.84 -6.61 -2.29
C TRP A 210 -7.56 -6.42 -0.94
N LYS A 211 -8.89 -6.29 -0.97
CA LYS A 211 -9.69 -6.17 0.26
C LYS A 211 -9.63 -7.41 1.13
N LEU A 212 -9.53 -8.60 0.52
CA LEU A 212 -9.41 -9.85 1.28
C LEU A 212 -8.07 -9.95 2.03
N ALA A 213 -6.99 -9.41 1.46
CA ALA A 213 -5.72 -9.32 2.16
C ALA A 213 -5.81 -8.36 3.38
N VAL A 214 -6.51 -7.22 3.22
CA VAL A 214 -6.77 -6.31 4.35
C VAL A 214 -7.66 -6.96 5.41
N GLU A 215 -8.74 -7.63 5.00
CA GLU A 215 -9.67 -8.33 5.92
C GLU A 215 -8.96 -9.38 6.76
N ASN A 216 -8.14 -10.22 6.12
CA ASN A 216 -7.35 -11.26 6.79
C ASN A 216 -6.33 -10.65 7.75
N TYR A 217 -5.64 -9.59 7.35
CA TYR A 217 -4.61 -8.95 8.18
C TYR A 217 -5.17 -8.22 9.42
N CYS A 218 -6.40 -7.72 9.34
CA CYS A 218 -6.98 -6.90 10.40
C CYS A 218 -7.30 -7.67 11.68
N GLU A 219 -7.46 -9.00 11.64
CA GLU A 219 -7.97 -9.79 12.76
C GLU A 219 -7.02 -10.94 13.13
N ALA A 220 -7.13 -11.45 14.36
CA ALA A 220 -6.34 -12.58 14.86
C ALA A 220 -7.17 -13.88 14.95
N TYR A 221 -8.43 -13.86 14.55
CA TYR A 221 -9.36 -14.97 14.76
C TYR A 221 -8.92 -16.27 14.06
N HIS A 222 -8.29 -16.14 12.89
CA HIS A 222 -7.80 -17.28 12.10
C HIS A 222 -6.52 -17.95 12.67
N LEU A 223 -5.78 -17.27 13.57
CA LEU A 223 -4.47 -17.72 14.04
C LEU A 223 -4.39 -19.19 14.44
N PRO A 224 -5.31 -19.72 15.27
CA PRO A 224 -5.18 -21.09 15.77
C PRO A 224 -5.24 -22.15 14.67
N TRP A 225 -5.84 -21.83 13.54
CA TRP A 225 -6.09 -22.79 12.44
C TRP A 225 -5.18 -22.56 11.23
N VAL A 226 -4.81 -21.31 10.95
CA VAL A 226 -3.99 -20.95 9.80
C VAL A 226 -2.51 -20.88 10.20
N HIS A 227 -2.19 -20.39 11.39
CA HIS A 227 -0.82 -20.22 11.89
C HIS A 227 -0.56 -21.06 13.16
N PRO A 228 -0.64 -22.40 13.09
CA PRO A 228 -0.51 -23.22 14.29
C PRO A 228 0.84 -23.06 14.99
N SER A 229 1.92 -22.82 14.24
CA SER A 229 3.24 -22.56 14.80
C SER A 229 3.32 -21.22 15.51
N LEU A 230 2.80 -20.15 14.92
CA LEU A 230 2.72 -18.83 15.53
C LEU A 230 1.86 -18.86 16.81
N ASN A 231 0.74 -19.56 16.77
CA ASN A 231 -0.18 -19.69 17.92
C ASN A 231 0.42 -20.48 19.11
N THR A 232 1.59 -21.10 18.97
CA THR A 232 2.27 -21.74 20.12
C THR A 232 2.87 -20.72 21.07
N TYR A 233 3.24 -19.52 20.60
CA TYR A 233 3.93 -18.50 21.38
C TYR A 233 3.27 -17.10 21.32
N SER A 234 2.40 -16.87 20.37
CA SER A 234 1.54 -15.68 20.26
C SER A 234 0.11 -16.17 20.10
N LYS A 235 -0.50 -16.55 21.20
CA LYS A 235 -1.80 -17.21 21.22
C LYS A 235 -2.92 -16.22 20.94
N LEU A 236 -4.06 -16.71 20.43
CA LEU A 236 -5.22 -15.88 20.18
C LEU A 236 -5.64 -15.03 21.39
N GLU A 237 -5.57 -15.60 22.60
CA GLU A 237 -5.89 -14.91 23.86
C GLU A 237 -4.93 -13.76 24.24
N ASP A 238 -3.74 -13.71 23.62
CA ASP A 238 -2.75 -12.66 23.84
C ASP A 238 -2.98 -11.46 22.90
N HIS A 239 -3.96 -11.54 22.00
CA HIS A 239 -4.22 -10.49 21.02
C HIS A 239 -5.32 -9.52 21.48
N TYR A 240 -5.23 -8.28 20.98
CA TYR A 240 -6.22 -7.23 21.17
C TYR A 240 -6.49 -6.48 19.89
N ASN A 241 -7.72 -5.97 19.73
CA ASN A 241 -8.11 -5.21 18.55
C ASN A 241 -7.56 -3.77 18.58
N ILE A 242 -7.17 -3.27 17.42
CA ILE A 242 -6.73 -1.90 17.17
C ILE A 242 -7.66 -1.28 16.14
N ILE A 243 -8.38 -0.20 16.51
CA ILE A 243 -9.35 0.47 15.62
C ILE A 243 -9.30 1.98 15.92
N PHE A 244 -8.94 2.78 14.93
CA PHE A 244 -9.00 4.24 14.98
C PHE A 244 -8.86 4.86 13.58
N ASP A 245 -9.53 5.99 13.32
CA ASP A 245 -9.45 6.77 12.07
C ASP A 245 -9.49 5.92 10.78
N GLN A 246 -8.39 5.85 10.02
CA GLN A 246 -8.25 5.00 8.82
C GLN A 246 -7.32 3.81 9.08
N PHE A 247 -7.33 3.31 10.31
CA PHE A 247 -6.50 2.21 10.74
C PHE A 247 -7.35 1.14 11.42
N ALA A 248 -7.05 -0.10 11.10
CA ALA A 248 -7.54 -1.25 11.86
C ALA A 248 -6.50 -2.36 11.87
N GLY A 249 -6.57 -3.20 12.89
CA GLY A 249 -5.62 -4.29 13.03
C GLY A 249 -5.67 -4.91 14.42
N GLN A 250 -4.57 -5.50 14.79
CA GLN A 250 -4.41 -6.21 16.05
C GLN A 250 -3.05 -5.94 16.70
N GLY A 251 -2.96 -6.13 17.99
CA GLY A 251 -1.70 -6.21 18.73
C GLY A 251 -1.58 -7.54 19.45
N SER A 252 -0.36 -7.92 19.80
CA SER A 252 -0.05 -9.08 20.63
C SER A 252 0.80 -8.68 21.81
N TYR A 253 0.52 -9.27 22.97
CA TYR A 253 1.35 -9.14 24.19
C TYR A 253 2.49 -10.16 24.23
N ALA A 254 2.52 -11.14 23.34
CA ALA A 254 3.37 -12.32 23.45
C ALA A 254 4.00 -12.74 22.11
N TYR A 255 4.70 -11.81 21.43
CA TYR A 255 5.48 -12.11 20.24
C TYR A 255 6.93 -12.54 20.60
N ASN A 256 7.50 -13.49 19.86
CA ASN A 256 8.89 -13.89 20.06
C ASN A 256 9.82 -13.12 19.14
N LEU A 257 10.78 -12.40 19.73
CA LEU A 257 11.86 -11.78 18.98
C LEU A 257 12.83 -12.82 18.41
N SER A 258 13.54 -12.45 17.35
CA SER A 258 14.49 -13.34 16.71
C SER A 258 15.66 -13.64 17.64
N ASP A 259 15.97 -14.94 17.78
CA ASP A 259 17.17 -15.45 18.44
C ASP A 259 17.83 -16.49 17.52
N VAL A 260 19.01 -16.19 17.02
CA VAL A 260 19.79 -17.11 16.20
C VAL A 260 21.10 -17.43 16.91
N ALA A 261 21.17 -18.59 17.52
CA ALA A 261 22.34 -19.07 18.28
C ALA A 261 22.82 -18.05 19.35
N GLY A 262 21.88 -17.40 20.05
CA GLY A 262 22.17 -16.38 21.05
C GLY A 262 22.43 -14.98 20.49
N THR A 263 22.28 -14.78 19.18
CA THR A 263 22.39 -13.46 18.55
C THR A 263 21.00 -12.82 18.47
N HIS A 264 20.82 -11.72 19.19
CA HIS A 264 19.60 -10.91 19.18
C HIS A 264 19.83 -9.63 18.39
N LEU A 265 18.88 -9.24 17.56
CA LEU A 265 18.92 -7.97 16.84
C LEU A 265 18.86 -6.79 17.84
N PRO A 266 19.46 -5.63 17.51
CA PRO A 266 19.25 -4.40 18.25
C PRO A 266 17.78 -4.05 18.33
N THR A 267 17.34 -3.55 19.49
CA THR A 267 15.96 -3.13 19.74
C THR A 267 15.82 -1.62 19.76
N PHE A 268 14.61 -1.13 19.54
CA PHE A 268 14.32 0.30 19.70
C PHE A 268 14.62 0.74 21.13
N PRO A 269 15.47 1.78 21.34
CA PRO A 269 15.92 2.16 22.69
C PRO A 269 14.78 2.60 23.62
N SER A 270 13.70 3.14 23.04
CA SER A 270 12.52 3.60 23.78
C SER A 270 11.49 2.50 24.03
N TRP A 271 11.69 1.30 23.49
CA TRP A 271 10.75 0.20 23.68
C TRP A 271 10.70 -0.22 25.15
N PRO A 272 9.52 -0.26 25.78
CA PRO A 272 9.42 -0.54 27.21
C PRO A 272 9.94 -1.95 27.56
N ALA A 273 10.81 -2.04 28.58
CA ALA A 273 11.45 -3.30 28.95
C ALA A 273 10.44 -4.36 29.44
N ASP A 274 9.32 -3.96 30.03
CA ASP A 274 8.23 -4.83 30.44
C ASP A 274 7.31 -5.27 29.31
N ARG A 275 7.50 -4.71 28.10
CA ARG A 275 6.71 -4.97 26.89
C ARG A 275 7.55 -5.46 25.70
N MET A 276 8.74 -6.03 25.95
CA MET A 276 9.64 -6.47 24.89
C MET A 276 9.03 -7.49 23.92
N ARG A 277 7.98 -8.17 24.34
CA ARG A 277 7.23 -9.13 23.53
C ARG A 277 5.95 -8.58 22.90
N ASN A 278 5.69 -7.28 23.04
CA ASN A 278 4.55 -6.67 22.38
C ASN A 278 4.86 -6.49 20.89
N ALA A 279 3.81 -6.63 20.09
CA ALA A 279 3.82 -6.33 18.65
C ALA A 279 2.51 -5.66 18.26
N GLU A 280 2.54 -4.82 17.24
CA GLU A 280 1.32 -4.28 16.63
C GLU A 280 1.34 -4.49 15.12
N TYR A 281 0.19 -4.88 14.59
CA TYR A 281 -0.07 -5.16 13.17
C TYR A 281 -1.25 -4.31 12.75
N VAL A 282 -0.98 -3.28 11.95
CA VAL A 282 -1.97 -2.24 11.63
C VAL A 282 -2.08 -2.04 10.14
N SER A 283 -3.28 -2.15 9.60
CA SER A 283 -3.57 -1.75 8.22
C SER A 283 -3.84 -0.25 8.18
N PHE A 284 -3.09 0.49 7.36
CA PHE A 284 -3.39 1.85 6.94
C PHE A 284 -4.17 1.80 5.64
N PHE A 285 -5.43 2.15 5.70
CA PHE A 285 -6.32 2.08 4.56
C PHE A 285 -5.96 3.12 3.48
N PRO A 286 -6.02 2.72 2.18
CA PRO A 286 -6.61 1.49 1.67
C PRO A 286 -5.66 0.27 1.62
N ASN A 287 -4.37 0.42 1.33
CA ASN A 287 -3.56 -0.66 0.79
C ASN A 287 -2.17 -0.83 1.41
N VAL A 288 -2.02 -0.48 2.67
CA VAL A 288 -0.75 -0.66 3.40
C VAL A 288 -0.97 -1.47 4.67
N LEU A 289 -0.13 -2.47 4.88
CA LEU A 289 -0.08 -3.29 6.09
C LEU A 289 1.26 -3.02 6.79
N LEU A 290 1.22 -2.75 8.08
CA LEU A 290 2.36 -2.33 8.88
C LEU A 290 2.51 -3.22 10.11
N GLY A 291 3.73 -3.59 10.44
CA GLY A 291 4.02 -4.29 11.70
C GLY A 291 5.19 -3.66 12.43
N ILE A 292 5.09 -3.57 13.76
CA ILE A 292 6.20 -3.18 14.63
C ILE A 292 6.41 -4.21 15.74
N GLN A 293 7.67 -4.53 15.97
CA GLN A 293 8.19 -5.34 17.05
C GLN A 293 9.38 -4.61 17.67
N ALA A 294 9.85 -5.08 18.82
CA ALA A 294 10.93 -4.38 19.50
C ALA A 294 12.26 -4.34 18.71
N ASP A 295 12.52 -5.29 17.83
CA ASP A 295 13.78 -5.46 17.08
C ASP A 295 13.65 -5.20 15.56
N HIS A 296 12.44 -5.04 15.04
CA HIS A 296 12.21 -4.75 13.63
C HIS A 296 10.83 -4.15 13.37
N ALA A 297 10.65 -3.66 12.17
CA ALA A 297 9.35 -3.27 11.63
C ALA A 297 9.23 -3.76 10.18
N PHE A 298 8.02 -3.83 9.67
CA PHE A 298 7.80 -4.02 8.24
C PHE A 298 6.71 -3.09 7.70
N ALA A 299 6.82 -2.81 6.41
CA ALA A 299 5.78 -2.19 5.62
C ALA A 299 5.47 -3.08 4.41
N MET A 300 4.20 -3.37 4.20
CA MET A 300 3.73 -4.12 3.04
C MET A 300 2.75 -3.28 2.25
N MET A 301 3.00 -3.13 0.95
CA MET A 301 2.08 -2.54 0.00
C MET A 301 1.30 -3.65 -0.68
N LEU A 302 -0.01 -3.50 -0.73
CA LEU A 302 -0.88 -4.32 -1.57
C LEU A 302 -1.04 -3.64 -2.93
N GLU A 303 -0.59 -4.30 -4.00
CA GLU A 303 -0.76 -3.86 -5.39
C GLU A 303 -1.97 -4.56 -6.00
N PRO A 304 -3.13 -3.88 -6.17
CA PRO A 304 -4.27 -4.46 -6.85
C PRO A 304 -4.00 -4.57 -8.36
N VAL A 305 -3.92 -5.79 -8.89
CA VAL A 305 -3.63 -6.04 -10.31
C VAL A 305 -4.92 -6.27 -11.11
N ALA A 306 -5.86 -7.00 -10.53
CA ALA A 306 -7.16 -7.32 -11.11
C ALA A 306 -8.18 -7.57 -9.99
N PRO A 307 -9.49 -7.69 -10.28
CA PRO A 307 -10.49 -8.00 -9.26
C PRO A 307 -10.14 -9.21 -8.38
N GLY A 308 -9.49 -10.22 -8.93
CA GLY A 308 -9.08 -11.43 -8.21
C GLY A 308 -7.57 -11.64 -8.18
N LYS A 309 -6.78 -10.58 -8.20
CA LYS A 309 -5.32 -10.69 -8.17
C LYS A 309 -4.68 -9.50 -7.48
N THR A 310 -3.85 -9.77 -6.48
CA THR A 310 -3.07 -8.80 -5.71
C THR A 310 -1.61 -9.27 -5.64
N ILE A 311 -0.67 -8.34 -5.63
CA ILE A 311 0.73 -8.62 -5.29
C ILE A 311 1.04 -7.90 -3.98
N GLU A 312 1.55 -8.63 -3.02
CA GLU A 312 1.97 -8.13 -1.72
C GLU A 312 3.47 -7.86 -1.75
N HIS A 313 3.88 -6.61 -1.52
CA HIS A 313 5.29 -6.20 -1.53
C HIS A 313 5.73 -5.78 -0.13
N LEU A 314 6.53 -6.59 0.52
CA LEU A 314 7.03 -6.34 1.88
C LEU A 314 8.45 -5.76 1.87
N ARG A 315 8.71 -4.85 2.82
CA ARG A 315 10.04 -4.35 3.18
C ARG A 315 10.23 -4.46 4.68
N LEU A 316 11.38 -5.01 5.10
CA LEU A 316 11.81 -5.04 6.50
C LEU A 316 12.68 -3.84 6.83
N PHE A 317 12.51 -3.38 8.07
CA PHE A 317 13.31 -2.34 8.69
C PHE A 317 13.87 -2.85 10.01
N PHE A 318 15.15 -2.60 10.24
CA PHE A 318 15.87 -2.97 11.46
C PHE A 318 16.31 -1.73 12.21
N VAL A 319 16.72 -1.88 13.47
CA VAL A 319 16.99 -0.77 14.37
C VAL A 319 18.47 -0.35 14.32
N GLY A 320 18.73 0.85 13.80
CA GLY A 320 20.05 1.44 13.72
C GLY A 320 20.97 0.80 12.68
N ASP A 321 22.07 1.47 12.37
CA ASP A 321 23.01 1.02 11.34
C ASP A 321 23.74 -0.28 11.75
N GLU A 322 23.91 -0.52 13.05
CA GLU A 322 24.54 -1.72 13.59
C GLU A 322 23.78 -2.99 13.18
N ALA A 323 22.44 -2.95 13.19
CA ALA A 323 21.62 -4.09 12.80
C ALA A 323 21.87 -4.56 11.36
N LEU A 324 22.42 -3.69 10.49
CA LEU A 324 22.75 -4.02 9.10
C LEU A 324 24.17 -4.62 8.96
N SER A 325 24.95 -4.69 10.03
CA SER A 325 26.29 -5.29 9.97
C SER A 325 26.25 -6.80 9.66
N PRO A 326 27.34 -7.38 9.14
CA PRO A 326 27.43 -8.82 8.86
C PRO A 326 27.17 -9.70 10.09
N HIS A 327 27.45 -9.20 11.30
CA HIS A 327 27.20 -9.92 12.55
C HIS A 327 25.73 -10.36 12.71
N TYR A 328 24.78 -9.52 12.25
CA TYR A 328 23.35 -9.78 12.38
C TYR A 328 22.69 -10.37 11.11
N GLU A 329 23.46 -10.70 10.08
CA GLU A 329 22.91 -11.19 8.81
C GLU A 329 22.02 -12.43 8.98
N ALA A 330 22.46 -13.40 9.79
CA ALA A 330 21.68 -14.61 10.04
C ALA A 330 20.35 -14.31 10.77
N ALA A 331 20.37 -13.39 11.74
CA ALA A 331 19.18 -12.98 12.46
C ALA A 331 18.19 -12.24 11.54
N ARG A 332 18.66 -11.33 10.67
CA ARG A 332 17.81 -10.66 9.69
C ARG A 332 17.17 -11.64 8.71
N LYS A 333 17.93 -12.63 8.21
CA LYS A 333 17.40 -13.70 7.36
C LYS A 333 16.33 -14.53 8.06
N ALA A 334 16.51 -14.82 9.34
CA ALA A 334 15.54 -15.56 10.14
C ALA A 334 14.22 -14.76 10.29
N VAL A 335 14.29 -13.44 10.52
CA VAL A 335 13.12 -12.57 10.55
C VAL A 335 12.38 -12.60 9.19
N MET A 336 13.09 -12.44 8.08
CA MET A 336 12.48 -12.51 6.75
C MET A 336 11.81 -13.86 6.49
N GLU A 337 12.47 -14.95 6.87
CA GLU A 337 11.91 -16.29 6.66
C GLU A 337 10.69 -16.54 7.54
N SER A 338 10.67 -16.05 8.77
CA SER A 338 9.50 -16.10 9.64
C SER A 338 8.29 -15.42 8.99
N TRP A 339 8.46 -14.21 8.48
CA TRP A 339 7.39 -13.49 7.78
C TRP A 339 6.98 -14.17 6.47
N ARG A 340 7.94 -14.74 5.74
CA ARG A 340 7.64 -15.53 4.52
C ARG A 340 6.72 -16.69 4.83
N VAL A 341 6.97 -17.41 5.92
CA VAL A 341 6.13 -18.55 6.34
C VAL A 341 4.74 -18.06 6.72
N VAL A 342 4.63 -17.04 7.58
CA VAL A 342 3.34 -16.51 8.04
C VAL A 342 2.48 -16.05 6.86
N PHE A 343 2.99 -15.18 5.98
CA PHE A 343 2.21 -14.72 4.83
C PHE A 343 1.90 -15.82 3.81
N ALA A 344 2.76 -16.84 3.68
CA ALA A 344 2.48 -17.98 2.80
C ALA A 344 1.35 -18.88 3.34
N GLU A 345 1.21 -19.00 4.65
CA GLU A 345 0.12 -19.77 5.29
C GLU A 345 -1.26 -19.15 5.01
N ASP A 346 -1.35 -17.82 4.88
CA ASP A 346 -2.60 -17.10 4.59
C ASP A 346 -3.13 -17.32 3.17
N ILE A 347 -2.26 -17.61 2.20
CA ILE A 347 -2.61 -17.68 0.77
C ILE A 347 -3.81 -18.59 0.51
N ALA A 348 -3.79 -19.79 1.07
CA ALA A 348 -4.87 -20.76 0.86
C ALA A 348 -6.23 -20.24 1.35
N SER A 349 -6.24 -19.49 2.46
CA SER A 349 -7.45 -18.92 3.06
C SER A 349 -8.00 -17.78 2.21
N VAL A 350 -7.19 -16.80 1.84
CA VAL A 350 -7.63 -15.62 1.07
C VAL A 350 -8.02 -15.98 -0.38
N GLU A 351 -7.32 -16.93 -1.02
CA GLU A 351 -7.71 -17.46 -2.32
C GLU A 351 -8.99 -18.30 -2.24
N GLY A 352 -9.16 -19.06 -1.14
CA GLY A 352 -10.41 -19.77 -0.84
C GLY A 352 -11.59 -18.83 -0.69
N MET A 353 -11.42 -17.70 0.03
CA MET A 353 -12.42 -16.65 0.15
C MET A 353 -12.76 -16.03 -1.21
N GLN A 354 -11.76 -15.69 -2.03
CA GLN A 354 -11.98 -15.19 -3.39
C GLN A 354 -12.79 -16.14 -4.25
N LYS A 355 -12.45 -17.42 -4.21
CA LYS A 355 -13.19 -18.45 -4.94
C LYS A 355 -14.62 -18.61 -4.42
N GLY A 356 -14.81 -18.56 -3.11
CA GLY A 356 -16.13 -18.64 -2.47
C GLY A 356 -17.06 -17.51 -2.90
N ARG A 357 -16.52 -16.32 -3.17
CA ARG A 357 -17.27 -15.15 -3.65
C ARG A 357 -17.82 -15.30 -5.09
N SER A 358 -17.45 -16.35 -5.80
CA SER A 358 -18.08 -16.72 -7.06
C SER A 358 -19.38 -17.52 -6.88
N SER A 359 -19.69 -17.94 -5.65
CA SER A 359 -20.88 -18.74 -5.34
C SER A 359 -22.07 -17.85 -5.02
N PRO A 360 -23.26 -18.11 -5.60
CA PRO A 360 -24.49 -17.44 -5.18
C PRO A 360 -24.97 -17.84 -3.77
N GLY A 361 -24.36 -18.87 -3.18
CA GLY A 361 -24.62 -19.29 -1.79
C GLY A 361 -23.98 -18.39 -0.72
N TYR A 362 -23.16 -17.43 -1.13
CA TYR A 362 -22.55 -16.44 -0.25
C TYR A 362 -22.70 -15.04 -0.88
N ASN A 363 -23.04 -14.05 -0.07
CA ASN A 363 -23.12 -12.66 -0.55
C ASN A 363 -22.99 -11.69 0.62
N GLY A 364 -21.76 -11.51 1.12
CA GLY A 364 -21.41 -10.56 2.16
C GLY A 364 -21.17 -11.18 3.55
N GLY A 365 -21.81 -12.29 3.89
CA GLY A 365 -21.60 -13.00 5.16
C GLY A 365 -21.93 -12.20 6.42
N ALA A 366 -21.89 -12.86 7.56
CA ALA A 366 -22.04 -12.25 8.90
C ALA A 366 -20.68 -12.04 9.53
N PHE A 367 -20.60 -11.13 10.48
CA PHE A 367 -19.42 -10.90 11.32
C PHE A 367 -19.59 -11.57 12.69
N SER A 368 -18.47 -12.03 13.26
CA SER A 368 -18.41 -12.34 14.68
C SER A 368 -18.45 -11.03 15.48
N PRO A 369 -19.36 -10.85 16.44
CA PRO A 369 -19.48 -9.59 17.16
C PRO A 369 -18.24 -9.19 17.97
N GLU A 370 -17.40 -10.16 18.34
CA GLU A 370 -16.21 -9.93 19.16
C GLU A 370 -14.91 -10.02 18.32
N MET A 371 -14.85 -10.99 17.38
CA MET A 371 -13.59 -11.31 16.71
C MET A 371 -13.38 -10.50 15.42
N ASP A 372 -14.46 -10.06 14.76
CA ASP A 372 -14.40 -9.35 13.48
C ASP A 372 -14.54 -7.82 13.61
N LEU A 373 -14.34 -7.26 14.80
CA LEU A 373 -14.46 -5.81 15.02
C LEU A 373 -13.58 -4.99 14.06
N PRO A 374 -12.26 -5.30 13.88
CA PRO A 374 -11.41 -4.56 12.95
C PRO A 374 -11.80 -4.79 11.48
N THR A 375 -12.19 -6.01 11.12
CA THR A 375 -12.64 -6.36 9.77
C THR A 375 -13.93 -5.63 9.42
N HIS A 376 -14.93 -5.63 10.31
CA HIS A 376 -16.16 -4.85 10.12
C HIS A 376 -15.87 -3.35 10.01
N TYR A 377 -14.91 -2.84 10.80
CA TYR A 377 -14.50 -1.44 10.72
C TYR A 377 -13.93 -1.09 9.34
N PHE A 378 -13.09 -1.95 8.77
CA PHE A 378 -12.60 -1.79 7.40
C PHE A 378 -13.75 -1.79 6.38
N HIS A 379 -14.69 -2.73 6.48
CA HIS A 379 -15.87 -2.77 5.60
C HIS A 379 -16.70 -1.48 5.71
N LYS A 380 -16.92 -0.97 6.92
CA LYS A 380 -17.63 0.31 7.13
C LYS A 380 -16.88 1.49 6.51
N TRP A 381 -15.55 1.50 6.67
CA TRP A 381 -14.72 2.53 6.06
C TRP A 381 -14.85 2.50 4.53
N ALA A 382 -14.69 1.35 3.91
CA ALA A 382 -14.81 1.18 2.46
C ALA A 382 -16.22 1.54 1.95
N ALA A 383 -17.28 1.10 2.64
CA ALA A 383 -18.65 1.44 2.30
C ALA A 383 -18.90 2.96 2.34
N ARG A 384 -18.37 3.69 3.32
CA ARG A 384 -18.46 5.15 3.40
C ARG A 384 -17.74 5.84 2.25
N GLN A 385 -16.55 5.36 1.83
CA GLN A 385 -15.85 5.92 0.66
C GLN A 385 -16.72 5.82 -0.59
N LEU A 386 -17.39 4.70 -0.77
CA LEU A 386 -18.27 4.45 -1.92
C LEU A 386 -19.58 5.25 -1.86
N LEU A 387 -20.17 5.42 -0.68
CA LEU A 387 -21.41 6.22 -0.50
C LEU A 387 -21.17 7.72 -0.69
N ASN A 388 -20.08 8.25 -0.13
CA ASN A 388 -19.74 9.68 -0.26
C ASN A 388 -19.45 10.11 -1.70
N SER A 389 -19.22 9.15 -2.60
CA SER A 389 -19.07 9.42 -4.03
C SER A 389 -20.37 9.87 -4.71
N ASN A 390 -21.53 9.46 -4.18
CA ASN A 390 -22.84 9.80 -4.73
C ASN A 390 -23.30 11.23 -4.37
N GLU A 391 -22.78 11.81 -3.28
CA GLU A 391 -23.17 13.16 -2.84
C GLU A 391 -22.45 14.28 -3.62
N LYS A 392 -21.37 13.96 -4.35
CA LYS A 392 -20.52 14.92 -5.09
C LYS A 392 -20.61 14.77 -6.62
N ALA A 393 -21.45 13.87 -7.13
CA ALA A 393 -21.71 13.65 -8.56
C ALA A 393 -23.04 14.28 -8.96
#